data_71cfd49405d5726e03a9c3bd2db7ae0d
#
_entry.id   71cfd49405d5726e03a9c3bd2db7ae0d
#
_cell.length_a   1.000
_cell.length_b   1.000
_cell.length_c   1.000
_cell.angle_alpha   90.00
_cell.angle_beta   90.00
_cell.angle_gamma   90.00
#
_symmetry.space_group_name_H-M   'P 1'
#
loop_
_entity.id
_entity.type
_entity.pdbx_description
1 polymer ?
#
loop_
_entity_poly.entity_id
_entity_poly.type
_entity_poly.pdbx_seq_one_letter_code
_entity_poly.pdbx_strand_id
1 'polypeptide(L)'
;MEKLAIFGGEKIAKDDEMKFNWPRITNDTEKVVIEQLYKTISIYDNSGIFGEFEKKFADYHNKKYALLSNSGTSAIFSMFEAIDLRNDDEVLCPVYTFHATVSPMMYFGAKPIFCDSDNEGNISFDSVKNKYTENTKAIIVTHMWGVPIKDIQKIADFCKEKHIYLLEDCSHAHGAEIYGKKVGTFGDIAAWSLQGQKTVTGGEGGIILTDDKNLFNRALLQGHYNKRPKSEIDKSDDLYKYYLTGMGLKLRAHPLAIAIANEQFGHLNDFLKTRNEYAMKITKALLKYPFLKTPTISSYTINSWYAYGLQYIEEKAYGVAKEKFVDALHAEGLIEVDIPGSTGLLNALLLFTEPNVILGRLYPNKLPMQKGFSNAEQYVEQLIKIPIWTFPDESNIVDKYIAGFKKVCDYILENKGL
;
A
#
# COMPACT_ATOMS: atom_id res chain seq x y z
N MET A 1 -32.65 -19.69 -17.83
CA MET A 1 -31.58 -19.12 -16.96
C MET A 1 -30.78 -20.24 -16.34
N GLU A 2 -29.48 -20.09 -16.29
CA GLU A 2 -28.60 -21.05 -15.64
C GLU A 2 -28.77 -20.93 -14.11
N LYS A 3 -28.97 -22.06 -13.41
CA LYS A 3 -29.15 -22.08 -11.95
C LYS A 3 -27.82 -21.76 -11.27
N LEU A 4 -27.81 -20.85 -10.27
CA LEU A 4 -26.60 -20.57 -9.51
C LEU A 4 -26.13 -21.77 -8.71
N ALA A 5 -24.82 -21.91 -8.53
CA ALA A 5 -24.21 -22.99 -7.77
C ALA A 5 -24.68 -23.01 -6.30
N ILE A 6 -24.90 -21.85 -5.68
CA ILE A 6 -25.47 -21.72 -4.32
C ILE A 6 -26.85 -22.38 -4.18
N PHE A 7 -27.59 -22.51 -5.30
CA PHE A 7 -28.90 -23.20 -5.36
C PHE A 7 -28.79 -24.60 -5.96
N GLY A 8 -27.56 -25.15 -6.14
CA GLY A 8 -27.31 -26.49 -6.70
C GLY A 8 -27.20 -26.52 -8.22
N GLY A 9 -26.87 -25.39 -8.87
CA GLY A 9 -26.42 -25.34 -10.26
C GLY A 9 -24.98 -25.78 -10.44
N GLU A 10 -24.49 -25.80 -11.69
CA GLU A 10 -23.10 -26.11 -12.00
C GLU A 10 -22.19 -24.91 -11.67
N LYS A 11 -21.05 -25.17 -11.02
CA LYS A 11 -20.01 -24.16 -10.74
C LYS A 11 -19.32 -23.69 -12.03
N ILE A 12 -18.91 -22.44 -12.08
CA ILE A 12 -18.05 -21.91 -13.18
C ILE A 12 -16.68 -22.57 -13.20
N ALA A 13 -16.11 -22.85 -12.03
CA ALA A 13 -14.82 -23.55 -11.93
C ALA A 13 -14.68 -24.26 -10.58
N LYS A 14 -13.73 -25.20 -10.51
CA LYS A 14 -13.34 -25.83 -9.25
C LYS A 14 -12.48 -24.87 -8.43
N ASP A 15 -12.61 -24.94 -7.10
CA ASP A 15 -11.96 -24.02 -6.18
C ASP A 15 -10.42 -24.02 -6.29
N ASP A 16 -9.80 -25.17 -6.55
CA ASP A 16 -8.35 -25.33 -6.70
C ASP A 16 -7.79 -24.70 -8.00
N GLU A 17 -8.62 -24.55 -9.03
CA GLU A 17 -8.27 -23.89 -10.29
C GLU A 17 -8.29 -22.35 -10.19
N MET A 18 -8.88 -21.80 -9.11
CA MET A 18 -9.20 -20.37 -8.96
C MET A 18 -8.33 -19.65 -7.96
N LYS A 19 -7.37 -20.33 -7.36
CA LYS A 19 -6.46 -19.76 -6.35
C LYS A 19 -5.55 -18.70 -6.95
N PHE A 20 -5.37 -17.62 -6.20
CA PHE A 20 -4.37 -16.60 -6.49
C PHE A 20 -3.00 -17.03 -5.96
N ASN A 21 -2.11 -17.39 -6.88
CA ASN A 21 -0.76 -17.86 -6.54
C ASN A 21 0.27 -16.72 -6.65
N TRP A 22 0.46 -15.98 -5.57
CA TRP A 22 1.42 -14.90 -5.48
C TRP A 22 2.19 -14.93 -4.13
N PRO A 23 3.53 -14.72 -4.11
CA PRO A 23 4.41 -14.62 -5.28
C PRO A 23 4.62 -15.98 -5.96
N ARG A 24 4.82 -15.95 -7.29
CA ARG A 24 5.24 -17.15 -8.03
C ARG A 24 6.74 -17.31 -7.90
N ILE A 25 7.18 -18.44 -7.37
CA ILE A 25 8.60 -18.79 -7.29
C ILE A 25 9.01 -19.44 -8.62
N THR A 26 10.04 -18.87 -9.24
CA THR A 26 10.60 -19.34 -10.53
C THR A 26 11.98 -19.94 -10.32
N ASN A 27 12.54 -20.59 -11.34
CA ASN A 27 13.92 -21.07 -11.32
C ASN A 27 14.91 -19.90 -11.13
N ASP A 28 14.60 -18.71 -11.66
CA ASP A 28 15.44 -17.52 -11.47
C ASP A 28 15.38 -17.02 -10.01
N THR A 29 14.20 -17.07 -9.37
CA THR A 29 14.06 -16.78 -7.94
C THR A 29 14.89 -17.75 -7.10
N GLU A 30 14.83 -19.07 -7.36
CA GLU A 30 15.63 -20.07 -6.66
C GLU A 30 17.13 -19.80 -6.84
N LYS A 31 17.55 -19.53 -8.07
CA LYS A 31 18.94 -19.28 -8.44
C LYS A 31 19.51 -18.09 -7.67
N VAL A 32 18.83 -16.93 -7.65
CA VAL A 32 19.33 -15.73 -6.99
C VAL A 32 19.43 -15.90 -5.47
N VAL A 33 18.52 -16.68 -4.87
CA VAL A 33 18.57 -17.02 -3.42
C VAL A 33 19.77 -17.90 -3.11
N ILE A 34 20.01 -18.97 -3.91
CA ILE A 34 21.14 -19.87 -3.73
C ILE A 34 22.46 -19.12 -3.93
N GLU A 35 22.58 -18.31 -4.97
CA GLU A 35 23.75 -17.48 -5.22
C GLU A 35 24.02 -16.52 -4.04
N GLN A 36 22.98 -15.85 -3.53
CA GLN A 36 23.13 -14.94 -2.40
C GLN A 36 23.52 -15.69 -1.12
N LEU A 37 22.99 -16.89 -0.90
CA LEU A 37 23.34 -17.74 0.26
C LEU A 37 24.84 -18.05 0.30
N TYR A 38 25.44 -18.34 -0.87
CA TYR A 38 26.88 -18.61 -0.98
C TYR A 38 27.74 -17.34 -0.94
N LYS A 39 27.20 -16.17 -1.34
CA LYS A 39 27.92 -14.90 -1.22
C LYS A 39 28.00 -14.41 0.22
N THR A 40 26.86 -14.18 0.84
CA THR A 40 26.72 -13.78 2.26
C THR A 40 25.26 -13.70 2.68
N ILE A 41 25.01 -14.01 3.94
CA ILE A 41 23.69 -13.85 4.60
C ILE A 41 23.63 -12.60 5.50
N SER A 42 24.70 -11.79 5.55
CA SER A 42 24.71 -10.55 6.34
C SER A 42 25.55 -9.48 5.66
N ILE A 43 25.00 -8.30 5.49
CA ILE A 43 25.67 -7.13 4.91
C ILE A 43 25.60 -5.98 5.92
N TYR A 44 26.73 -5.30 6.15
CA TYR A 44 26.86 -4.26 7.19
C TYR A 44 26.96 -2.84 6.63
N ASP A 45 27.18 -2.72 5.33
CA ASP A 45 27.41 -1.48 4.61
C ASP A 45 26.50 -1.40 3.38
N ASN A 46 26.71 -0.40 2.52
CA ASN A 46 26.02 -0.27 1.25
C ASN A 46 26.78 -1.01 0.15
N SER A 47 26.89 -2.34 0.28
CA SER A 47 27.57 -3.19 -0.70
C SER A 47 26.71 -4.36 -1.16
N GLY A 48 27.17 -5.07 -2.21
CA GLY A 48 26.50 -6.23 -2.77
C GLY A 48 25.04 -5.93 -3.11
N ILE A 49 24.16 -6.90 -2.82
CA ILE A 49 22.75 -6.83 -3.20
C ILE A 49 22.01 -5.61 -2.57
N PHE A 50 22.46 -5.07 -1.43
CA PHE A 50 21.85 -3.89 -0.83
C PHE A 50 22.13 -2.64 -1.67
N GLY A 51 23.41 -2.34 -1.96
CA GLY A 51 23.77 -1.19 -2.79
C GLY A 51 23.22 -1.30 -4.22
N GLU A 52 23.21 -2.52 -4.78
CA GLU A 52 22.63 -2.79 -6.09
C GLU A 52 21.14 -2.46 -6.13
N PHE A 53 20.35 -2.99 -5.19
CA PHE A 53 18.90 -2.79 -5.18
C PHE A 53 18.53 -1.35 -4.82
N GLU A 54 19.18 -0.74 -3.81
CA GLU A 54 18.97 0.67 -3.45
C GLU A 54 19.23 1.59 -4.65
N LYS A 55 20.35 1.39 -5.36
CA LYS A 55 20.65 2.15 -6.57
C LYS A 55 19.60 1.94 -7.68
N LYS A 56 19.27 0.68 -7.99
CA LYS A 56 18.29 0.33 -9.01
C LYS A 56 16.92 0.94 -8.71
N PHE A 57 16.51 0.94 -7.44
CA PHE A 57 15.23 1.50 -7.02
C PHE A 57 15.23 3.03 -7.09
N ALA A 58 16.30 3.69 -6.67
CA ALA A 58 16.48 5.13 -6.79
C ALA A 58 16.51 5.58 -8.26
N ASP A 59 17.28 4.91 -9.10
CA ASP A 59 17.36 5.20 -10.54
C ASP A 59 15.99 5.06 -11.23
N TYR A 60 15.22 4.00 -10.91
CA TYR A 60 13.88 3.77 -11.48
C TYR A 60 12.90 4.91 -11.17
N HIS A 61 13.02 5.55 -10.01
CA HIS A 61 12.19 6.68 -9.59
C HIS A 61 12.83 8.05 -9.88
N ASN A 62 14.03 8.08 -10.48
CA ASN A 62 14.81 9.29 -10.71
C ASN A 62 15.03 10.09 -9.41
N LYS A 63 15.43 9.40 -8.34
CA LYS A 63 15.73 9.95 -7.02
C LYS A 63 17.17 9.67 -6.61
N LYS A 64 17.69 10.42 -5.64
CA LYS A 64 19.09 10.35 -5.23
C LYS A 64 19.39 9.24 -4.23
N TYR A 65 18.49 9.03 -3.28
CA TYR A 65 18.76 8.16 -2.13
C TYR A 65 17.64 7.17 -1.93
N ALA A 66 18.02 5.89 -1.81
CA ALA A 66 17.14 4.83 -1.33
C ALA A 66 17.79 4.14 -0.13
N LEU A 67 16.98 3.67 0.82
CA LEU A 67 17.45 3.00 2.03
C LEU A 67 16.57 1.79 2.33
N LEU A 68 17.16 0.61 2.35
CA LEU A 68 16.49 -0.63 2.71
C LEU A 68 16.19 -0.71 4.20
N SER A 69 15.03 -1.29 4.51
CA SER A 69 14.55 -1.57 5.86
C SER A 69 14.05 -3.01 5.98
N ASN A 70 13.90 -3.53 7.21
CA ASN A 70 13.43 -4.90 7.46
C ASN A 70 11.91 -5.08 7.29
N SER A 71 11.15 -4.00 7.15
CA SER A 71 9.71 -4.03 6.85
C SER A 71 9.22 -2.68 6.30
N GLY A 72 8.06 -2.67 5.65
CA GLY A 72 7.38 -1.42 5.27
C GLY A 72 7.05 -0.54 6.48
N THR A 73 6.62 -1.14 7.58
CA THR A 73 6.32 -0.43 8.84
C THR A 73 7.57 0.26 9.40
N SER A 74 8.73 -0.40 9.37
CA SER A 74 9.99 0.22 9.79
C SER A 74 10.43 1.33 8.84
N ALA A 75 10.17 1.20 7.53
CA ALA A 75 10.43 2.26 6.57
C ALA A 75 9.57 3.50 6.87
N ILE A 76 8.27 3.32 7.14
CA ILE A 76 7.36 4.43 7.53
C ILE A 76 7.77 5.03 8.87
N PHE A 77 8.15 4.20 9.86
CA PHE A 77 8.69 4.68 11.13
C PHE A 77 9.92 5.58 10.92
N SER A 78 10.80 5.19 9.99
CA SER A 78 11.99 5.99 9.66
C SER A 78 11.65 7.28 8.90
N MET A 79 10.54 7.35 8.14
CA MET A 79 10.09 8.62 7.57
C MET A 79 9.69 9.63 8.65
N PHE A 80 8.99 9.19 9.70
CA PHE A 80 8.62 10.06 10.81
C PHE A 80 9.84 10.54 11.61
N GLU A 81 10.83 9.67 11.83
CA GLU A 81 12.11 10.09 12.43
C GLU A 81 12.86 11.08 11.53
N ALA A 82 12.85 10.85 10.22
CA ALA A 82 13.56 11.70 9.27
C ALA A 82 13.12 13.16 9.31
N ILE A 83 11.80 13.41 9.50
CA ILE A 83 11.24 14.75 9.63
C ILE A 83 11.32 15.34 11.05
N ASP A 84 12.03 14.68 11.97
CA ASP A 84 12.12 15.08 13.37
C ASP A 84 10.73 15.26 14.02
N LEU A 85 9.87 14.26 13.85
CA LEU A 85 8.52 14.26 14.40
C LEU A 85 8.58 14.25 15.93
N ARG A 86 7.82 15.12 16.59
CA ARG A 86 7.88 15.34 18.04
C ARG A 86 6.53 15.15 18.70
N ASN A 87 6.58 15.11 20.02
CA ASN A 87 5.37 15.12 20.83
C ASN A 87 4.51 16.35 20.50
N ASP A 88 3.21 16.12 20.40
CA ASP A 88 2.19 17.12 20.07
C ASP A 88 2.17 17.64 18.62
N ASP A 89 3.15 17.30 17.75
CA ASP A 89 3.04 17.57 16.32
C ASP A 89 1.78 16.90 15.75
N GLU A 90 1.06 17.58 14.87
CA GLU A 90 -0.09 17.04 14.16
C GLU A 90 0.35 16.50 12.80
N VAL A 91 -0.13 15.29 12.46
CA VAL A 91 0.06 14.69 11.15
C VAL A 91 -1.30 14.38 10.53
N LEU A 92 -1.61 15.04 9.40
CA LEU A 92 -2.80 14.71 8.63
C LEU A 92 -2.59 13.35 7.95
N CYS A 93 -3.55 12.45 8.09
CA CYS A 93 -3.45 11.09 7.59
C CYS A 93 -4.79 10.54 7.12
N PRO A 94 -4.83 9.56 6.20
CA PRO A 94 -6.09 8.96 5.76
C PRO A 94 -6.75 8.20 6.91
N VAL A 95 -8.08 8.36 7.05
CA VAL A 95 -8.86 7.54 8.00
C VAL A 95 -8.99 6.10 7.51
N TYR A 96 -8.95 5.89 6.19
CA TYR A 96 -9.00 4.58 5.55
C TYR A 96 -7.64 4.21 4.96
N THR A 97 -6.94 3.30 5.60
CA THR A 97 -5.66 2.71 5.17
C THR A 97 -5.32 1.50 6.04
N PHE A 98 -4.24 0.81 5.72
CA PHE A 98 -3.63 -0.13 6.66
C PHE A 98 -3.01 0.64 7.84
N HIS A 99 -3.23 0.17 9.05
CA HIS A 99 -2.84 0.93 10.26
C HIS A 99 -1.35 1.33 10.30
N ALA A 100 -0.46 0.54 9.67
CA ALA A 100 0.98 0.82 9.69
C ALA A 100 1.40 2.11 8.96
N THR A 101 0.53 2.69 8.12
CA THR A 101 0.72 4.05 7.58
C THR A 101 0.77 5.08 8.71
N VAL A 102 -0.01 4.89 9.78
CA VAL A 102 -0.25 5.88 10.84
C VAL A 102 0.35 5.44 12.17
N SER A 103 0.24 4.16 12.54
CA SER A 103 0.62 3.67 13.87
C SER A 103 2.06 3.99 14.31
N PRO A 104 3.08 4.04 13.43
CA PRO A 104 4.44 4.35 13.87
C PRO A 104 4.59 5.78 14.44
N MET A 105 3.77 6.77 14.00
CA MET A 105 3.86 8.13 14.55
C MET A 105 3.49 8.20 16.04
N MET A 106 2.69 7.23 16.51
CA MET A 106 2.29 7.16 17.90
C MET A 106 3.49 6.99 18.86
N TYR A 107 4.59 6.41 18.38
CA TYR A 107 5.82 6.28 19.18
C TYR A 107 6.60 7.59 19.37
N PHE A 108 6.22 8.65 18.66
CA PHE A 108 6.75 10.01 18.82
C PHE A 108 5.87 10.90 19.70
N GLY A 109 4.68 10.43 20.11
CA GLY A 109 3.70 11.23 20.83
C GLY A 109 2.93 12.21 19.93
N ALA A 110 3.04 12.05 18.62
CA ALA A 110 2.37 12.89 17.63
C ALA A 110 0.86 12.62 17.57
N LYS A 111 0.09 13.58 17.11
CA LYS A 111 -1.37 13.50 17.00
C LYS A 111 -1.80 13.14 15.58
N PRO A 112 -2.36 11.94 15.33
CA PRO A 112 -2.98 11.63 14.05
C PRO A 112 -4.27 12.46 13.89
N ILE A 113 -4.33 13.26 12.83
CA ILE A 113 -5.51 14.02 12.43
C ILE A 113 -6.07 13.34 11.18
N PHE A 114 -7.14 12.60 11.36
CA PHE A 114 -7.73 11.82 10.28
C PHE A 114 -8.47 12.69 9.27
N CYS A 115 -8.21 12.42 7.99
CA CYS A 115 -8.88 13.02 6.85
C CYS A 115 -9.80 12.00 6.19
N ASP A 116 -10.96 12.46 5.71
CA ASP A 116 -11.91 11.64 4.96
C ASP A 116 -11.32 11.24 3.59
N SER A 117 -11.90 10.24 2.97
CA SER A 117 -11.50 9.78 1.64
C SER A 117 -12.25 10.51 0.52
N ASP A 118 -11.73 10.35 -0.69
CA ASP A 118 -12.48 10.54 -1.93
C ASP A 118 -13.36 9.30 -2.23
N ASN A 119 -14.02 9.32 -3.38
CA ASN A 119 -14.90 8.22 -3.82
C ASN A 119 -14.16 6.93 -4.21
N GLU A 120 -12.82 6.96 -4.25
CA GLU A 120 -11.93 5.83 -4.59
C GLU A 120 -11.23 5.25 -3.36
N GLY A 121 -11.54 5.78 -2.15
CA GLY A 121 -10.95 5.35 -0.90
C GLY A 121 -9.58 5.98 -0.59
N ASN A 122 -9.08 6.88 -1.42
CA ASN A 122 -7.87 7.65 -1.18
C ASN A 122 -8.15 8.92 -0.37
N ILE A 123 -7.15 9.47 0.30
CA ILE A 123 -7.30 10.71 1.08
C ILE A 123 -7.84 11.85 0.23
N SER A 124 -8.84 12.57 0.73
CA SER A 124 -9.46 13.73 0.06
C SER A 124 -8.66 15.01 0.29
N PHE A 125 -8.30 15.73 -0.79
CA PHE A 125 -7.64 17.02 -0.67
C PHE A 125 -8.50 18.08 0.03
N ASP A 126 -9.81 18.07 -0.16
CA ASP A 126 -10.70 18.98 0.56
C ASP A 126 -10.72 18.70 2.06
N SER A 127 -10.70 17.43 2.46
CA SER A 127 -10.57 17.05 3.86
C SER A 127 -9.22 17.49 4.45
N VAL A 128 -8.13 17.36 3.70
CA VAL A 128 -6.79 17.84 4.09
C VAL A 128 -6.82 19.34 4.37
N LYS A 129 -7.35 20.16 3.45
CA LYS A 129 -7.45 21.61 3.64
C LYS A 129 -8.26 21.99 4.88
N ASN A 130 -9.39 21.30 5.09
CA ASN A 130 -10.29 21.59 6.20
C ASN A 130 -9.75 21.18 7.56
N LYS A 131 -8.80 20.23 7.61
CA LYS A 131 -8.20 19.71 8.85
C LYS A 131 -6.85 20.34 9.18
N TYR A 132 -6.25 21.07 8.23
CA TYR A 132 -4.98 21.76 8.43
C TYR A 132 -5.06 22.77 9.58
N THR A 133 -4.02 22.79 10.43
CA THR A 133 -3.78 23.79 11.46
C THR A 133 -2.32 24.24 11.40
N GLU A 134 -1.97 25.31 12.11
CA GLU A 134 -0.58 25.76 12.24
C GLU A 134 0.33 24.78 13.04
N ASN A 135 -0.26 23.78 13.72
CA ASN A 135 0.48 22.70 14.39
C ASN A 135 0.76 21.52 13.47
N THR A 136 0.22 21.54 12.23
CA THR A 136 0.43 20.48 11.26
C THR A 136 1.89 20.44 10.84
N LYS A 137 2.59 19.36 11.16
CA LYS A 137 4.00 19.11 10.80
C LYS A 137 4.13 18.43 9.45
N ALA A 138 3.20 17.53 9.14
CA ALA A 138 3.27 16.72 7.92
C ALA A 138 1.88 16.24 7.47
N ILE A 139 1.81 15.84 6.21
CA ILE A 139 0.74 15.02 5.65
C ILE A 139 1.36 13.68 5.25
N ILE A 140 0.77 12.57 5.70
CA ILE A 140 1.08 11.25 5.15
C ILE A 140 -0.07 10.78 4.29
N VAL A 141 0.23 10.27 3.11
CA VAL A 141 -0.77 9.75 2.17
C VAL A 141 -0.48 8.30 1.83
N THR A 142 -1.51 7.54 1.44
CA THR A 142 -1.37 6.16 0.95
C THR A 142 -2.04 6.05 -0.41
N HIS A 143 -1.35 5.48 -1.40
CA HIS A 143 -1.95 5.13 -2.69
C HIS A 143 -2.65 3.77 -2.56
N MET A 144 -3.90 3.81 -2.02
CA MET A 144 -4.64 2.59 -1.67
C MET A 144 -4.88 1.69 -2.87
N TRP A 145 -4.79 0.38 -2.65
CA TRP A 145 -4.97 -0.68 -3.65
C TRP A 145 -4.03 -0.58 -4.86
N GLY A 146 -3.04 0.34 -4.81
CA GLY A 146 -2.13 0.60 -5.92
C GLY A 146 -2.70 1.57 -6.95
N VAL A 147 -3.75 2.30 -6.59
CA VAL A 147 -4.35 3.37 -7.41
C VAL A 147 -3.76 4.72 -6.95
N PRO A 148 -3.11 5.47 -7.84
CA PRO A 148 -2.56 6.78 -7.49
C PRO A 148 -3.63 7.74 -7.00
N ILE A 149 -3.31 8.52 -5.98
CA ILE A 149 -4.17 9.61 -5.50
C ILE A 149 -4.32 10.64 -6.62
N LYS A 150 -5.56 10.90 -7.03
CA LYS A 150 -5.87 11.83 -8.12
C LYS A 150 -5.34 13.25 -7.88
N ASP A 151 -5.45 13.73 -6.65
CA ASP A 151 -5.06 15.08 -6.25
C ASP A 151 -3.67 15.16 -5.60
N ILE A 152 -2.80 14.15 -5.80
CA ILE A 152 -1.47 14.10 -5.15
C ILE A 152 -0.63 15.36 -5.44
N GLN A 153 -0.68 15.90 -6.66
CA GLN A 153 0.05 17.14 -7.00
C GLN A 153 -0.50 18.33 -6.22
N LYS A 154 -1.83 18.44 -6.04
CA LYS A 154 -2.43 19.52 -5.24
C LYS A 154 -2.03 19.43 -3.77
N ILE A 155 -1.96 18.18 -3.24
CA ILE A 155 -1.48 17.94 -1.86
C ILE A 155 -0.01 18.36 -1.74
N ALA A 156 0.84 18.00 -2.72
CA ALA A 156 2.25 18.37 -2.73
C ALA A 156 2.44 19.89 -2.80
N ASP A 157 1.68 20.58 -3.67
CA ASP A 157 1.73 22.04 -3.79
C ASP A 157 1.26 22.72 -2.49
N PHE A 158 0.23 22.17 -1.85
CA PHE A 158 -0.26 22.66 -0.56
C PHE A 158 0.79 22.49 0.56
N CYS A 159 1.44 21.33 0.64
CA CYS A 159 2.53 21.09 1.59
C CYS A 159 3.67 22.10 1.41
N LYS A 160 4.04 22.35 0.16
CA LYS A 160 5.08 23.34 -0.18
C LYS A 160 4.67 24.75 0.22
N GLU A 161 3.42 25.16 -0.05
CA GLU A 161 2.87 26.47 0.35
C GLU A 161 2.89 26.66 1.87
N LYS A 162 2.51 25.60 2.61
CA LYS A 162 2.43 25.62 4.08
C LYS A 162 3.76 25.31 4.78
N HIS A 163 4.83 25.00 4.03
CA HIS A 163 6.13 24.61 4.56
C HIS A 163 6.07 23.40 5.50
N ILE A 164 5.23 22.42 5.17
CA ILE A 164 5.07 21.14 5.88
C ILE A 164 5.52 19.99 4.99
N TYR A 165 5.85 18.84 5.60
CA TYR A 165 6.33 17.68 4.87
C TYR A 165 5.17 16.90 4.23
N LEU A 166 5.42 16.35 3.03
CA LEU A 166 4.59 15.32 2.40
C LEU A 166 5.32 13.97 2.45
N LEU A 167 4.71 12.99 3.09
CA LEU A 167 5.16 11.61 3.18
C LEU A 167 4.25 10.72 2.33
N GLU A 168 4.83 9.87 1.47
CA GLU A 168 4.06 8.95 0.64
C GLU A 168 4.26 7.49 1.10
N ASP A 169 3.20 6.84 1.58
CA ASP A 169 3.15 5.38 1.74
C ASP A 169 2.73 4.75 0.42
N CYS A 170 3.71 4.22 -0.29
CA CYS A 170 3.56 3.56 -1.58
C CYS A 170 3.55 2.03 -1.46
N SER A 171 3.26 1.47 -0.28
CA SER A 171 3.31 0.03 0.00
C SER A 171 2.41 -0.81 -0.90
N HIS A 172 1.37 -0.23 -1.51
CA HIS A 172 0.49 -0.88 -2.49
C HIS A 172 0.79 -0.46 -3.94
N ALA A 173 1.73 0.45 -4.17
CA ALA A 173 1.80 1.22 -5.41
C ALA A 173 3.17 1.15 -6.12
N HIS A 174 3.82 -0.03 -6.10
CA HIS A 174 5.09 -0.25 -6.82
C HIS A 174 4.93 0.09 -8.30
N GLY A 175 5.70 1.06 -8.78
CA GLY A 175 5.72 1.48 -10.18
C GLY A 175 4.47 2.20 -10.68
N ALA A 176 3.50 2.50 -9.81
CA ALA A 176 2.31 3.27 -10.19
C ALA A 176 2.70 4.69 -10.61
N GLU A 177 1.95 5.24 -11.58
CA GLU A 177 2.20 6.57 -12.15
C GLU A 177 0.90 7.36 -12.31
N ILE A 178 1.03 8.67 -12.21
CA ILE A 178 -0.02 9.61 -12.59
C ILE A 178 0.59 10.81 -13.34
N TYR A 179 0.01 11.15 -14.48
CA TYR A 179 0.51 12.21 -15.39
C TYR A 179 1.99 12.01 -15.79
N GLY A 180 2.43 10.75 -15.97
CA GLY A 180 3.80 10.40 -16.34
C GLY A 180 4.82 10.54 -15.20
N LYS A 181 4.37 10.79 -13.97
CA LYS A 181 5.22 10.89 -12.79
C LYS A 181 4.94 9.73 -11.83
N LYS A 182 5.97 9.03 -11.37
CA LYS A 182 5.84 7.91 -10.44
C LYS A 182 5.37 8.38 -9.06
N VAL A 183 4.47 7.62 -8.44
CA VAL A 183 4.14 7.81 -7.02
C VAL A 183 5.38 7.56 -6.15
N GLY A 184 5.42 8.21 -4.99
CA GLY A 184 6.63 8.23 -4.13
C GLY A 184 7.67 9.26 -4.57
N THR A 185 7.34 10.10 -5.58
CA THR A 185 8.23 11.18 -6.03
C THR A 185 7.61 12.56 -5.90
N PHE A 186 6.37 12.65 -5.43
CA PHE A 186 5.65 13.92 -5.20
C PHE A 186 6.02 14.55 -3.87
N GLY A 187 6.23 13.73 -2.84
CA GLY A 187 6.59 14.14 -1.50
C GLY A 187 8.09 14.28 -1.26
N ASP A 188 8.41 14.65 -0.01
CA ASP A 188 9.78 14.82 0.48
C ASP A 188 10.46 13.48 0.71
N ILE A 189 9.70 12.47 1.15
CA ILE A 189 10.16 11.12 1.45
C ILE A 189 9.03 10.13 1.24
N ALA A 190 9.35 8.94 0.73
CA ALA A 190 8.38 7.88 0.47
C ALA A 190 8.88 6.53 0.97
N ALA A 191 7.94 5.60 1.25
CA ALA A 191 8.25 4.23 1.66
C ALA A 191 7.42 3.21 0.89
N TRP A 192 8.02 2.03 0.66
CA TRP A 192 7.37 0.84 0.12
C TRP A 192 7.58 -0.34 1.04
N SER A 193 6.59 -1.21 1.10
CA SER A 193 6.69 -2.53 1.72
C SER A 193 7.12 -3.56 0.68
N LEU A 194 7.99 -4.48 1.08
CA LEU A 194 8.39 -5.67 0.30
C LEU A 194 7.83 -6.96 0.94
N GLN A 195 6.71 -6.86 1.67
CA GLN A 195 6.03 -7.99 2.30
C GLN A 195 5.45 -8.93 1.23
N GLY A 196 5.22 -10.21 1.57
CA GLY A 196 4.89 -11.31 0.67
C GLY A 196 3.80 -11.06 -0.37
N GLN A 197 2.78 -10.26 -0.05
CA GLN A 197 1.67 -9.97 -0.98
C GLN A 197 1.89 -8.72 -1.86
N LYS A 198 3.01 -8.00 -1.69
CA LYS A 198 3.26 -6.76 -2.46
C LYS A 198 3.66 -7.07 -3.90
N THR A 199 3.42 -6.12 -4.81
CA THR A 199 3.72 -6.27 -6.25
C THR A 199 5.18 -6.58 -6.52
N VAL A 200 6.09 -6.06 -5.68
CA VAL A 200 7.48 -6.50 -5.57
C VAL A 200 7.67 -6.98 -4.15
N THR A 201 8.11 -8.20 -3.97
CA THR A 201 8.28 -8.78 -2.63
C THR A 201 9.62 -9.46 -2.44
N GLY A 202 10.11 -9.42 -1.20
CA GLY A 202 11.20 -10.25 -0.68
C GLY A 202 10.72 -11.21 0.43
N GLY A 203 9.39 -11.37 0.59
CA GLY A 203 8.76 -12.02 1.73
C GLY A 203 8.58 -11.04 2.88
N GLU A 204 9.65 -10.41 3.33
CA GLU A 204 9.66 -9.28 4.27
C GLU A 204 10.69 -8.24 3.81
N GLY A 205 10.44 -6.98 4.15
CA GLY A 205 11.32 -5.85 3.84
C GLY A 205 10.57 -4.56 3.60
N GLY A 206 11.34 -3.50 3.44
CA GLY A 206 10.86 -2.18 3.07
C GLY A 206 11.97 -1.36 2.44
N ILE A 207 11.61 -0.27 1.79
CA ILE A 207 12.57 0.66 1.20
C ILE A 207 12.03 2.08 1.29
N ILE A 208 12.92 3.02 1.62
CA ILE A 208 12.68 4.46 1.69
C ILE A 208 13.29 5.11 0.47
N LEU A 209 12.72 6.22 0.02
CA LEU A 209 13.20 7.01 -1.11
C LEU A 209 13.10 8.50 -0.82
N THR A 210 14.17 9.26 -1.07
CA THR A 210 14.19 10.72 -0.93
C THR A 210 15.29 11.36 -1.79
N ASP A 211 15.15 12.66 -2.09
CA ASP A 211 16.22 13.49 -2.66
C ASP A 211 16.96 14.31 -1.60
N ASP A 212 16.39 14.41 -0.41
CA ASP A 212 16.95 15.21 0.69
C ASP A 212 17.97 14.40 1.49
N LYS A 213 19.22 14.91 1.52
CA LYS A 213 20.32 14.27 2.21
C LYS A 213 20.15 14.25 3.73
N ASN A 214 19.52 15.26 4.31
CA ASN A 214 19.27 15.30 5.76
C ASN A 214 18.22 14.28 6.17
N LEU A 215 17.11 14.17 5.42
CA LEU A 215 16.10 13.13 5.65
C LEU A 215 16.70 11.73 5.53
N PHE A 216 17.55 11.51 4.50
CA PHE A 216 18.27 10.25 4.34
C PHE A 216 19.20 9.95 5.52
N ASN A 217 20.02 10.93 5.97
CA ASN A 217 20.97 10.74 7.07
C ASN A 217 20.25 10.40 8.38
N ARG A 218 19.12 11.06 8.68
CA ARG A 218 18.32 10.77 9.88
C ARG A 218 17.71 9.36 9.81
N ALA A 219 17.07 8.99 8.69
CA ALA A 219 16.52 7.65 8.48
C ALA A 219 17.63 6.57 8.56
N LEU A 220 18.82 6.86 8.03
CA LEU A 220 19.97 5.97 8.12
C LEU A 220 20.42 5.76 9.57
N LEU A 221 20.56 6.83 10.36
CA LEU A 221 20.95 6.73 11.78
C LEU A 221 19.93 6.00 12.64
N GLN A 222 18.64 6.09 12.31
CA GLN A 222 17.61 5.35 13.05
C GLN A 222 17.78 3.83 12.89
N GLY A 223 17.99 3.36 11.65
CA GLY A 223 18.00 1.93 11.34
C GLY A 223 19.38 1.29 11.27
N HIS A 224 20.44 2.09 11.27
CA HIS A 224 21.81 1.62 11.06
C HIS A 224 22.79 2.33 12.00
N TYR A 225 23.91 1.66 12.22
CA TYR A 225 25.03 2.17 13.01
C TYR A 225 26.37 1.66 12.43
N ASN A 226 27.49 2.28 12.87
CA ASN A 226 28.88 1.95 12.52
C ASN A 226 29.15 2.14 11.02
N LYS A 227 29.27 1.08 10.22
CA LYS A 227 29.85 1.11 8.86
C LYS A 227 29.10 2.05 7.90
N ARG A 228 27.79 1.91 7.76
CA ARG A 228 27.00 2.73 6.82
C ARG A 228 27.03 4.21 7.20
N PRO A 229 26.61 4.64 8.41
CA PRO A 229 26.67 6.05 8.78
C PRO A 229 28.09 6.63 8.68
N LYS A 230 29.14 5.85 9.03
CA LYS A 230 30.53 6.28 8.93
C LYS A 230 30.96 6.60 7.49
N SER A 231 30.45 5.86 6.50
CA SER A 231 30.84 6.03 5.09
C SER A 231 29.88 6.93 4.30
N GLU A 232 28.62 7.03 4.72
CA GLU A 232 27.57 7.69 3.93
C GLU A 232 27.18 9.08 4.46
N ILE A 233 27.46 9.39 5.74
CA ILE A 233 27.25 10.73 6.31
C ILE A 233 28.56 11.51 6.19
N ASP A 234 28.48 12.76 5.73
CA ASP A 234 29.64 13.62 5.65
C ASP A 234 30.20 13.92 7.06
N LYS A 235 31.52 13.95 7.19
CA LYS A 235 32.17 14.22 8.48
C LYS A 235 31.92 15.61 9.03
N SER A 236 31.54 16.55 8.17
CA SER A 236 31.17 17.92 8.55
C SER A 236 29.69 18.03 9.00
N ASP A 237 28.87 17.00 8.77
CA ASP A 237 27.49 16.95 9.22
C ASP A 237 27.44 16.72 10.74
N ASP A 238 26.61 17.46 11.44
CA ASP A 238 26.39 17.31 12.89
C ASP A 238 25.90 15.92 13.29
N LEU A 239 25.21 15.20 12.40
CA LEU A 239 24.76 13.85 12.62
C LEU A 239 25.90 12.83 12.57
N TYR A 240 27.06 13.15 11.95
CA TYR A 240 28.18 12.24 11.85
C TYR A 240 28.72 11.76 13.22
N LYS A 241 28.69 12.61 14.24
CA LYS A 241 29.13 12.24 15.60
C LYS A 241 28.40 11.04 16.20
N TYR A 242 27.24 10.70 15.67
CA TYR A 242 26.43 9.54 16.09
C TYR A 242 26.67 8.28 15.25
N TYR A 243 27.60 8.28 14.28
CA TYR A 243 27.78 7.17 13.34
C TYR A 243 27.97 5.81 14.05
N LEU A 244 28.63 5.77 15.21
CA LEU A 244 28.98 4.53 15.91
C LEU A 244 27.74 3.81 16.46
N THR A 245 26.81 4.54 17.04
CA THR A 245 25.63 3.99 17.71
C THR A 245 24.34 4.12 16.89
N GLY A 246 24.31 5.06 15.94
CA GLY A 246 23.05 5.56 15.39
C GLY A 246 22.12 5.99 16.52
N MET A 247 20.83 5.79 16.34
CA MET A 247 19.80 5.99 17.37
C MET A 247 19.52 4.70 18.17
N GLY A 248 20.38 3.69 18.09
CA GLY A 248 20.30 2.47 18.86
C GLY A 248 19.39 1.37 18.30
N LEU A 249 18.78 1.58 17.14
CA LEU A 249 17.92 0.58 16.48
C LEU A 249 18.68 -0.11 15.34
N LYS A 250 18.19 -1.30 14.96
CA LYS A 250 18.68 -2.09 13.83
C LYS A 250 17.53 -2.53 12.97
N LEU A 251 17.28 -1.80 11.89
CA LEU A 251 16.17 -2.01 10.96
C LEU A 251 16.64 -2.57 9.61
N ARG A 252 17.81 -3.18 9.55
CA ARG A 252 18.39 -3.73 8.31
C ARG A 252 17.54 -4.85 7.74
N ALA A 253 17.37 -4.83 6.42
CA ALA A 253 16.80 -5.93 5.65
C ALA A 253 17.69 -7.19 5.69
N HIS A 254 17.16 -8.34 5.26
CA HIS A 254 17.91 -9.57 5.10
C HIS A 254 18.37 -9.75 3.66
N PRO A 255 19.64 -10.11 3.36
CA PRO A 255 20.13 -10.21 2.00
C PRO A 255 19.38 -11.18 1.10
N LEU A 256 18.88 -12.31 1.61
CA LEU A 256 18.08 -13.26 0.83
C LEU A 256 16.74 -12.67 0.42
N ALA A 257 16.09 -11.92 1.30
CA ALA A 257 14.86 -11.20 1.00
C ALA A 257 15.07 -10.18 -0.12
N ILE A 258 16.20 -9.44 -0.06
CA ILE A 258 16.50 -8.43 -1.08
C ILE A 258 16.95 -9.07 -2.41
N ALA A 259 17.54 -10.26 -2.40
CA ALA A 259 17.83 -10.99 -3.63
C ALA A 259 16.53 -11.35 -4.39
N ILE A 260 15.51 -11.82 -3.67
CA ILE A 260 14.17 -12.08 -4.23
C ILE A 260 13.55 -10.78 -4.75
N ALA A 261 13.54 -9.72 -3.93
CA ALA A 261 12.94 -8.44 -4.32
C ALA A 261 13.63 -7.82 -5.55
N ASN A 262 14.96 -7.94 -5.66
CA ASN A 262 15.72 -7.43 -6.80
C ASN A 262 15.43 -8.19 -8.09
N GLU A 263 15.27 -9.49 -8.03
CA GLU A 263 14.83 -10.33 -9.15
C GLU A 263 13.44 -9.89 -9.62
N GLN A 264 12.45 -9.85 -8.72
CA GLN A 264 11.09 -9.45 -9.05
C GLN A 264 10.97 -8.01 -9.55
N PHE A 265 11.76 -7.10 -8.99
CA PHE A 265 11.79 -5.71 -9.46
C PHE A 265 12.25 -5.59 -10.92
N GLY A 266 13.05 -6.55 -11.40
CA GLY A 266 13.42 -6.66 -12.82
C GLY A 266 12.23 -6.86 -13.75
N HIS A 267 11.15 -7.46 -13.26
CA HIS A 267 9.92 -7.77 -14.00
C HIS A 267 8.78 -6.79 -13.75
N LEU A 268 8.99 -5.77 -12.92
CA LEU A 268 7.91 -4.87 -12.47
C LEU A 268 7.09 -4.29 -13.62
N ASN A 269 7.73 -3.83 -14.70
CA ASN A 269 7.02 -3.22 -15.83
C ASN A 269 6.11 -4.23 -16.55
N ASP A 270 6.54 -5.49 -16.68
CA ASP A 270 5.72 -6.56 -17.26
C ASP A 270 4.55 -6.91 -16.35
N PHE A 271 4.77 -6.95 -15.03
CA PHE A 271 3.71 -7.14 -14.04
C PHE A 271 2.66 -6.04 -14.15
N LEU A 272 3.09 -4.78 -14.20
CA LEU A 272 2.17 -3.63 -14.33
C LEU A 272 1.37 -3.70 -15.64
N LYS A 273 2.01 -4.03 -16.75
CA LYS A 273 1.35 -4.16 -18.05
C LYS A 273 0.22 -5.20 -17.96
N THR A 274 0.53 -6.41 -17.54
CA THR A 274 -0.44 -7.51 -17.46
C THR A 274 -1.57 -7.20 -16.48
N ARG A 275 -1.25 -6.66 -15.29
CA ARG A 275 -2.26 -6.26 -14.29
C ARG A 275 -3.21 -5.20 -14.83
N ASN A 276 -2.71 -4.18 -15.54
CA ASN A 276 -3.57 -3.15 -16.13
C ASN A 276 -4.44 -3.70 -17.27
N GLU A 277 -3.93 -4.62 -18.10
CA GLU A 277 -4.73 -5.32 -19.12
C GLU A 277 -5.88 -6.11 -18.50
N TYR A 278 -5.62 -6.88 -17.42
CA TYR A 278 -6.64 -7.65 -16.71
C TYR A 278 -7.65 -6.76 -15.98
N ALA A 279 -7.18 -5.70 -15.33
CA ALA A 279 -8.07 -4.73 -14.68
C ALA A 279 -9.03 -4.07 -15.68
N MET A 280 -8.53 -3.67 -16.86
CA MET A 280 -9.37 -3.15 -17.94
C MET A 280 -10.38 -4.18 -18.43
N LYS A 281 -9.98 -5.44 -18.59
CA LYS A 281 -10.86 -6.54 -19.01
C LYS A 281 -12.00 -6.76 -18.01
N ILE A 282 -11.69 -6.81 -16.72
CA ILE A 282 -12.66 -6.93 -15.62
C ILE A 282 -13.59 -5.71 -15.61
N THR A 283 -13.03 -4.49 -15.62
CA THR A 283 -13.82 -3.24 -15.63
C THR A 283 -14.82 -3.22 -16.78
N LYS A 284 -14.37 -3.47 -18.01
CA LYS A 284 -15.24 -3.50 -19.19
C LYS A 284 -16.39 -4.51 -19.07
N ALA A 285 -16.13 -5.66 -18.44
CA ALA A 285 -17.14 -6.71 -18.26
C ALA A 285 -18.19 -6.34 -17.19
N LEU A 286 -17.80 -5.59 -16.15
CA LEU A 286 -18.64 -5.29 -14.99
C LEU A 286 -19.37 -3.95 -15.06
N LEU A 287 -18.95 -3.00 -15.90
CA LEU A 287 -19.53 -1.66 -16.04
C LEU A 287 -21.05 -1.65 -16.36
N LYS A 288 -21.58 -2.71 -16.96
CA LYS A 288 -23.02 -2.79 -17.29
C LYS A 288 -23.93 -3.02 -16.08
N TYR A 289 -23.39 -3.41 -14.93
CA TYR A 289 -24.15 -3.72 -13.73
C TYR A 289 -24.29 -2.49 -12.83
N PRO A 290 -25.51 -1.94 -12.63
CA PRO A 290 -25.69 -0.66 -11.94
C PRO A 290 -25.33 -0.68 -10.45
N PHE A 291 -25.30 -1.87 -9.85
CA PHE A 291 -24.94 -2.10 -8.45
C PHE A 291 -23.44 -2.38 -8.25
N LEU A 292 -22.64 -2.37 -9.32
CA LEU A 292 -21.19 -2.47 -9.25
C LEU A 292 -20.56 -1.15 -9.68
N LYS A 293 -19.72 -0.58 -8.82
CA LYS A 293 -18.92 0.59 -9.16
C LYS A 293 -17.46 0.16 -9.23
N THR A 294 -16.94 0.10 -10.45
CA THR A 294 -15.54 -0.25 -10.73
C THR A 294 -14.61 0.92 -10.39
N PRO A 295 -13.33 0.66 -10.03
CA PRO A 295 -12.35 1.71 -9.89
C PRO A 295 -12.16 2.45 -11.22
N THR A 296 -11.81 3.74 -11.13
CA THR A 296 -11.56 4.56 -12.31
C THR A 296 -10.24 4.17 -12.96
N ILE A 297 -10.29 3.80 -14.24
CA ILE A 297 -9.09 3.58 -15.07
C ILE A 297 -8.96 4.76 -16.02
N SER A 298 -7.88 5.53 -15.88
CA SER A 298 -7.61 6.72 -16.69
C SER A 298 -6.42 6.51 -17.60
N SER A 299 -6.43 7.16 -18.77
CA SER A 299 -5.30 7.11 -19.71
C SER A 299 -4.03 7.81 -19.21
N TYR A 300 -4.14 8.59 -18.15
CA TYR A 300 -3.04 9.31 -17.51
C TYR A 300 -2.52 8.63 -16.24
N THR A 301 -3.00 7.40 -15.92
CA THR A 301 -2.51 6.61 -14.79
C THR A 301 -1.99 5.25 -15.23
N ILE A 302 -0.95 4.77 -14.54
CA ILE A 302 -0.55 3.37 -14.50
C ILE A 302 -0.77 2.92 -13.06
N ASN A 303 -1.73 2.03 -12.85
CA ASN A 303 -2.02 1.52 -11.53
C ASN A 303 -1.18 0.27 -11.23
N SER A 304 -0.74 0.12 -9.99
CA SER A 304 0.01 -1.08 -9.55
C SER A 304 -0.91 -2.26 -9.27
N TRP A 305 -2.17 -1.99 -8.94
CA TRP A 305 -3.17 -3.00 -8.65
C TRP A 305 -2.70 -4.03 -7.61
N TYR A 306 -2.40 -3.56 -6.39
CA TYR A 306 -2.23 -4.47 -5.26
C TYR A 306 -3.47 -5.37 -5.11
N ALA A 307 -4.64 -4.80 -5.29
CA ALA A 307 -5.91 -5.47 -5.48
C ALA A 307 -6.86 -4.59 -6.30
N TYR A 308 -7.90 -5.20 -6.85
CA TYR A 308 -8.97 -4.51 -7.54
C TYR A 308 -10.11 -4.26 -6.54
N GLY A 309 -10.25 -3.03 -6.07
CA GLY A 309 -11.31 -2.61 -5.17
C GLY A 309 -12.60 -2.35 -5.97
N LEU A 310 -13.63 -3.14 -5.75
CA LEU A 310 -14.94 -3.03 -6.37
C LEU A 310 -15.95 -2.58 -5.31
N GLN A 311 -16.74 -1.53 -5.58
CA GLN A 311 -17.81 -1.12 -4.67
C GLN A 311 -19.13 -1.78 -5.10
N TYR A 312 -19.80 -2.45 -4.15
CA TYR A 312 -21.09 -3.10 -4.32
C TYR A 312 -22.19 -2.26 -3.64
N ILE A 313 -23.25 -1.93 -4.36
CA ILE A 313 -24.31 -1.02 -3.92
C ILE A 313 -25.59 -1.83 -3.70
N GLU A 314 -25.88 -2.20 -2.47
CA GLU A 314 -26.98 -3.10 -2.07
C GLU A 314 -28.34 -2.58 -2.55
N GLU A 315 -28.61 -1.28 -2.42
CA GLU A 315 -29.88 -0.69 -2.81
C GLU A 315 -30.16 -0.85 -4.32
N LYS A 316 -29.11 -0.85 -5.13
CA LYS A 316 -29.21 -1.09 -6.58
C LYS A 316 -29.25 -2.56 -6.94
N ALA A 317 -28.88 -3.43 -6.02
CA ALA A 317 -28.94 -4.89 -6.14
C ALA A 317 -30.21 -5.49 -5.53
N TYR A 318 -31.30 -4.73 -5.50
CA TYR A 318 -32.58 -5.10 -4.95
C TYR A 318 -32.53 -5.53 -3.46
N GLY A 319 -31.62 -4.96 -2.68
CA GLY A 319 -31.43 -5.26 -1.27
C GLY A 319 -30.71 -6.59 -0.99
N VAL A 320 -30.03 -7.13 -1.98
CA VAL A 320 -29.14 -8.30 -1.75
C VAL A 320 -27.92 -7.84 -0.94
N ALA A 321 -27.76 -8.37 0.27
CA ALA A 321 -26.63 -8.03 1.14
C ALA A 321 -25.28 -8.39 0.50
N LYS A 322 -24.26 -7.57 0.73
CA LYS A 322 -22.91 -7.74 0.19
C LYS A 322 -22.33 -9.13 0.50
N GLU A 323 -22.53 -9.61 1.72
CA GLU A 323 -22.08 -10.93 2.17
C GLU A 323 -22.72 -12.06 1.34
N LYS A 324 -24.04 -11.97 1.08
CA LYS A 324 -24.74 -12.96 0.24
C LYS A 324 -24.26 -12.93 -1.20
N PHE A 325 -23.96 -11.74 -1.72
CA PHE A 325 -23.38 -11.61 -3.05
C PHE A 325 -22.01 -12.29 -3.14
N VAL A 326 -21.15 -12.08 -2.14
CA VAL A 326 -19.84 -12.75 -2.05
C VAL A 326 -20.00 -14.26 -1.88
N ASP A 327 -20.92 -14.71 -1.03
CA ASP A 327 -21.22 -16.16 -0.85
C ASP A 327 -21.67 -16.81 -2.17
N ALA A 328 -22.46 -16.11 -2.97
CA ALA A 328 -22.86 -16.61 -4.28
C ALA A 328 -21.68 -16.71 -5.26
N LEU A 329 -20.74 -15.74 -5.24
CA LEU A 329 -19.52 -15.79 -6.03
C LEU A 329 -18.60 -16.93 -5.57
N HIS A 330 -18.45 -17.15 -4.26
CA HIS A 330 -17.71 -18.28 -3.71
C HIS A 330 -18.31 -19.62 -4.13
N ALA A 331 -19.65 -19.73 -4.12
CA ALA A 331 -20.33 -20.93 -4.59
C ALA A 331 -20.06 -21.25 -6.07
N GLU A 332 -19.83 -20.23 -6.90
CA GLU A 332 -19.42 -20.40 -8.31
C GLU A 332 -17.92 -20.78 -8.46
N GLY A 333 -17.15 -20.81 -7.39
CA GLY A 333 -15.71 -21.12 -7.36
C GLY A 333 -14.79 -19.88 -7.31
N LEU A 334 -15.33 -18.67 -7.17
CA LEU A 334 -14.53 -17.43 -7.14
C LEU A 334 -14.02 -17.16 -5.70
N ILE A 335 -13.22 -18.07 -5.17
CA ILE A 335 -12.84 -18.13 -3.75
C ILE A 335 -11.95 -16.99 -3.24
N GLU A 336 -11.36 -16.22 -4.14
CA GLU A 336 -10.47 -15.10 -3.77
C GLU A 336 -11.19 -13.74 -3.74
N VAL A 337 -12.50 -13.72 -3.98
CA VAL A 337 -13.31 -12.52 -3.73
C VAL A 337 -13.41 -12.35 -2.22
N ASP A 338 -13.08 -11.15 -1.72
CA ASP A 338 -12.93 -10.91 -0.29
C ASP A 338 -13.59 -9.59 0.14
N ILE A 339 -14.13 -9.55 1.35
CA ILE A 339 -14.52 -8.34 2.06
C ILE A 339 -13.36 -7.99 2.99
N PRO A 340 -12.58 -6.91 2.75
CA PRO A 340 -11.37 -6.64 3.51
C PRO A 340 -11.62 -6.49 5.00
N GLY A 341 -11.05 -7.40 5.82
CA GLY A 341 -11.19 -7.37 7.27
C GLY A 341 -10.01 -6.72 8.01
N SER A 342 -8.83 -6.67 7.37
CA SER A 342 -7.60 -6.13 7.98
C SER A 342 -7.34 -4.65 7.66
N THR A 343 -8.09 -4.08 6.71
CA THR A 343 -8.00 -2.69 6.30
C THR A 343 -9.36 -2.04 6.49
N GLY A 344 -9.42 -1.03 7.34
CA GLY A 344 -10.68 -0.37 7.70
C GLY A 344 -10.45 1.04 8.22
N LEU A 345 -11.46 1.60 8.84
CA LEU A 345 -11.40 2.94 9.41
C LEU A 345 -10.55 2.94 10.68
N LEU A 346 -9.50 3.76 10.70
CA LEU A 346 -8.55 3.82 11.81
C LEU A 346 -9.08 4.55 13.04
N ASN A 347 -10.00 5.49 12.86
CA ASN A 347 -10.52 6.36 13.92
C ASN A 347 -11.20 5.62 15.09
N ALA A 348 -11.65 4.37 14.86
CA ALA A 348 -12.27 3.53 15.89
C ALA A 348 -11.32 2.51 16.52
N LEU A 349 -10.09 2.35 16.02
CA LEU A 349 -9.14 1.37 16.54
C LEU A 349 -8.59 1.84 17.91
N LEU A 350 -8.45 0.90 18.84
CA LEU A 350 -8.03 1.19 20.23
C LEU A 350 -6.68 1.91 20.32
N LEU A 351 -5.75 1.63 19.38
CA LEU A 351 -4.47 2.34 19.34
C LEU A 351 -4.66 3.86 19.20
N PHE A 352 -5.69 4.31 18.49
CA PHE A 352 -5.95 5.72 18.20
C PHE A 352 -7.02 6.37 19.11
N THR A 353 -7.71 5.57 19.93
CA THR A 353 -8.71 6.07 20.87
C THR A 353 -8.30 5.85 22.34
N GLU A 354 -7.59 4.77 22.65
CA GLU A 354 -7.14 4.40 23.99
C GLU A 354 -5.62 4.10 24.05
N PRO A 355 -4.75 4.96 23.44
CA PRO A 355 -3.30 4.72 23.43
C PRO A 355 -2.69 4.72 24.82
N ASN A 356 -3.35 5.34 25.80
CA ASN A 356 -2.91 5.38 27.18
C ASN A 356 -2.70 4.00 27.81
N VAL A 357 -3.37 2.96 27.32
CA VAL A 357 -3.22 1.59 27.84
C VAL A 357 -1.85 1.00 27.52
N ILE A 358 -1.33 1.25 26.31
CA ILE A 358 -0.07 0.64 25.82
C ILE A 358 1.06 1.65 25.60
N LEU A 359 0.73 2.92 25.40
CA LEU A 359 1.66 4.02 25.18
C LEU A 359 1.50 5.14 26.24
N GLY A 360 1.10 4.80 27.46
CA GLY A 360 0.73 5.77 28.52
C GLY A 360 1.81 6.79 28.86
N ARG A 361 3.10 6.49 28.61
CA ARG A 361 4.20 7.45 28.75
C ARG A 361 4.12 8.62 27.76
N LEU A 362 3.52 8.41 26.59
CA LEU A 362 3.36 9.40 25.52
C LEU A 362 1.94 9.97 25.48
N TYR A 363 0.95 9.13 25.81
CA TYR A 363 -0.45 9.48 25.83
C TYR A 363 -1.03 9.14 27.21
N PRO A 364 -1.00 10.07 28.18
CA PRO A 364 -1.48 9.79 29.54
C PRO A 364 -3.00 9.59 29.62
N ASN A 365 -3.74 10.04 28.61
CA ASN A 365 -5.20 9.99 28.54
C ASN A 365 -5.68 9.32 27.26
N LYS A 366 -6.97 8.92 27.23
CA LYS A 366 -7.67 8.54 26.00
C LYS A 366 -7.71 9.70 25.02
N LEU A 367 -7.69 9.41 23.75
CA LEU A 367 -7.91 10.39 22.70
C LEU A 367 -9.39 10.40 22.29
N PRO A 368 -9.96 11.56 21.96
CA PRO A 368 -11.33 11.61 21.46
C PRO A 368 -11.43 10.90 20.11
N MET A 369 -12.44 10.05 19.95
CA MET A 369 -12.74 9.41 18.66
C MET A 369 -13.15 10.50 17.66
N GLN A 370 -12.36 10.65 16.59
CA GLN A 370 -12.67 11.57 15.50
C GLN A 370 -13.82 11.03 14.65
N LYS A 371 -14.65 11.92 14.11
CA LYS A 371 -15.89 11.58 13.35
C LYS A 371 -16.01 12.42 12.08
N GLY A 372 -17.00 12.09 11.25
CA GLY A 372 -17.31 12.87 10.04
C GLY A 372 -16.54 12.40 8.82
N PHE A 373 -16.46 11.07 8.60
CA PHE A 373 -15.75 10.43 7.50
C PHE A 373 -16.74 9.69 6.58
N SER A 374 -17.79 10.38 6.16
CA SER A 374 -18.91 9.77 5.42
C SER A 374 -18.49 9.08 4.13
N ASN A 375 -17.52 9.62 3.41
CA ASN A 375 -17.04 9.00 2.16
C ASN A 375 -16.25 7.72 2.45
N ALA A 376 -15.38 7.74 3.46
CA ALA A 376 -14.62 6.56 3.85
C ALA A 376 -15.52 5.47 4.44
N GLU A 377 -16.53 5.85 5.25
CA GLU A 377 -17.53 4.95 5.80
C GLU A 377 -18.30 4.25 4.68
N GLN A 378 -18.83 5.01 3.71
CA GLN A 378 -19.53 4.47 2.56
C GLN A 378 -18.63 3.58 1.69
N TYR A 379 -17.38 4.01 1.45
CA TYR A 379 -16.44 3.22 0.66
C TYR A 379 -16.16 1.85 1.30
N VAL A 380 -15.91 1.80 2.60
CA VAL A 380 -15.65 0.55 3.35
C VAL A 380 -16.88 -0.34 3.38
N GLU A 381 -18.07 0.25 3.58
CA GLU A 381 -19.33 -0.49 3.57
C GLU A 381 -19.57 -1.19 2.22
N GLN A 382 -19.23 -0.54 1.12
CA GLN A 382 -19.46 -1.06 -0.22
C GLN A 382 -18.32 -1.95 -0.76
N LEU A 383 -17.15 -1.92 -0.14
CA LEU A 383 -15.94 -2.51 -0.71
C LEU A 383 -15.96 -4.03 -0.75
N ILE A 384 -15.63 -4.56 -1.92
CA ILE A 384 -15.24 -5.95 -2.20
C ILE A 384 -13.87 -5.91 -2.87
N LYS A 385 -13.00 -6.86 -2.56
CA LYS A 385 -11.66 -6.96 -3.13
C LYS A 385 -11.55 -8.21 -4.01
N ILE A 386 -10.93 -8.02 -5.17
CA ILE A 386 -10.54 -9.11 -6.09
C ILE A 386 -9.02 -9.04 -6.25
N PRO A 387 -8.26 -10.16 -6.27
CA PRO A 387 -6.86 -10.12 -6.68
C PRO A 387 -6.74 -9.69 -8.14
N ILE A 388 -5.59 -9.15 -8.52
CA ILE A 388 -5.24 -8.95 -9.94
C ILE A 388 -4.07 -9.86 -10.30
N TRP A 389 -4.31 -10.75 -11.24
CA TRP A 389 -3.32 -11.67 -11.78
C TRP A 389 -2.20 -10.93 -12.50
N THR A 390 -1.04 -11.54 -12.53
CA THR A 390 0.20 -10.87 -12.92
C THR A 390 0.83 -11.47 -14.17
N PHE A 391 0.50 -12.73 -14.49
CA PHE A 391 1.16 -13.47 -15.57
C PHE A 391 0.22 -13.72 -16.75
N PRO A 392 0.72 -13.69 -18.00
CA PRO A 392 -0.11 -13.89 -19.20
C PRO A 392 -0.85 -15.23 -19.25
N ASP A 393 -0.28 -16.28 -18.67
CA ASP A 393 -0.87 -17.63 -18.59
C ASP A 393 -2.07 -17.72 -17.63
N GLU A 394 -2.33 -16.67 -16.84
CA GLU A 394 -3.47 -16.59 -15.91
C GLU A 394 -4.75 -16.03 -16.58
N SER A 395 -4.72 -15.71 -17.88
CA SER A 395 -5.86 -15.14 -18.61
C SER A 395 -7.14 -15.97 -18.49
N ASN A 396 -7.03 -17.31 -18.51
CA ASN A 396 -8.18 -18.20 -18.36
C ASN A 396 -8.84 -18.08 -16.98
N ILE A 397 -8.05 -17.86 -15.89
CA ILE A 397 -8.59 -17.64 -14.54
C ILE A 397 -9.38 -16.33 -14.53
N VAL A 398 -8.83 -15.26 -15.12
CA VAL A 398 -9.50 -13.95 -15.23
C VAL A 398 -10.83 -14.09 -15.97
N ASP A 399 -10.87 -14.86 -17.07
CA ASP A 399 -12.10 -15.12 -17.82
C ASP A 399 -13.15 -15.87 -17.00
N LYS A 400 -12.75 -16.85 -16.20
CA LYS A 400 -13.64 -17.58 -15.29
C LYS A 400 -14.18 -16.64 -14.20
N TYR A 401 -13.35 -15.75 -13.61
CA TYR A 401 -13.83 -14.75 -12.66
C TYR A 401 -14.89 -13.82 -13.31
N ILE A 402 -14.61 -13.33 -14.51
CA ILE A 402 -15.59 -12.50 -15.24
C ILE A 402 -16.88 -13.29 -15.51
N ALA A 403 -16.81 -14.55 -15.90
CA ALA A 403 -17.99 -15.40 -16.15
C ALA A 403 -18.81 -15.60 -14.87
N GLY A 404 -18.17 -15.89 -13.73
CA GLY A 404 -18.85 -16.04 -12.44
C GLY A 404 -19.55 -14.75 -11.99
N PHE A 405 -18.85 -13.61 -12.07
CA PHE A 405 -19.48 -12.31 -11.78
C PHE A 405 -20.70 -12.07 -12.68
N LYS A 406 -20.57 -12.31 -13.99
CA LYS A 406 -21.69 -12.14 -14.93
C LYS A 406 -22.87 -13.04 -14.55
N LYS A 407 -22.63 -14.33 -14.28
CA LYS A 407 -23.67 -15.30 -13.92
C LYS A 407 -24.46 -14.86 -12.69
N VAL A 408 -23.77 -14.46 -11.61
CA VAL A 408 -24.41 -14.00 -10.38
C VAL A 408 -25.13 -12.67 -10.60
N CYS A 409 -24.49 -11.72 -11.28
CA CYS A 409 -25.09 -10.40 -11.53
C CYS A 409 -26.29 -10.45 -12.47
N ASP A 410 -26.25 -11.24 -13.54
CA ASP A 410 -27.38 -11.44 -14.46
C ASP A 410 -28.56 -12.11 -13.73
N TYR A 411 -28.30 -13.09 -12.84
CA TYR A 411 -29.30 -13.71 -11.99
C TYR A 411 -30.00 -12.68 -11.08
N ILE A 412 -29.25 -11.80 -10.41
CA ILE A 412 -29.81 -10.75 -9.54
C ILE A 412 -30.69 -9.80 -10.33
N LEU A 413 -30.27 -9.37 -11.54
CA LEU A 413 -31.05 -8.47 -12.37
C LEU A 413 -32.40 -9.08 -12.81
N GLU A 414 -32.39 -10.36 -13.20
CA GLU A 414 -33.56 -11.03 -13.74
C GLU A 414 -34.57 -11.43 -12.66
N ASN A 415 -34.07 -11.88 -11.49
CA ASN A 415 -34.92 -12.31 -10.37
C ASN A 415 -35.24 -11.19 -9.37
N LYS A 416 -34.63 -10.01 -9.52
CA LYS A 416 -34.72 -8.89 -8.56
C LYS A 416 -34.35 -9.31 -7.13
N GLY A 417 -33.33 -10.15 -7.01
CA GLY A 417 -32.85 -10.69 -5.75
C GLY A 417 -31.93 -11.90 -5.93
N LEU A 418 -31.51 -12.47 -4.80
CA LEU A 418 -30.65 -13.66 -4.73
C LEU A 418 -31.29 -14.70 -3.79
#